data_dfe4c52abf58ae6abce54586c81e845c
#
_entry.id   dfe4c52abf58ae6abce54586c81e845c
#
_cell.length_a   1.000
_cell.length_b   1.000
_cell.length_c   1.000
_cell.angle_alpha   90.00
_cell.angle_beta   90.00
_cell.angle_gamma   90.00
#
_symmetry.space_group_name_H-M   'P 1'
#
loop_
_entity.id
_entity.type
_entity.pdbx_description
1 polymer ?
#
loop_
_entity_poly.entity_id
_entity_poly.type
_entity_poly.pdbx_seq_one_letter_code
_entity_poly.pdbx_strand_id
1 'polypeptide(L)' 'SAISDFQAKQNGYQAALQSYSMVQKMSLFQYLNT' A
#
# COMPACT_ATOMS: atom_id res chain seq x y z
N SER A 1 17.66 -11.71 11.99
CA SER A 1 17.37 -11.45 13.40
C SER A 1 15.91 -11.08 13.57
N ALA A 2 15.43 -11.13 14.80
CA ALA A 2 14.04 -10.79 15.10
C ALA A 2 13.74 -9.32 14.81
N ILE A 3 14.71 -8.45 15.05
CA ILE A 3 14.55 -7.02 14.78
C ILE A 3 14.44 -6.78 13.27
N SER A 4 15.30 -7.43 12.50
CA SER A 4 15.26 -7.30 11.04
C SER A 4 13.94 -7.80 10.49
N ASP A 5 13.46 -8.92 11.01
CA ASP A 5 12.17 -9.48 10.57
C ASP A 5 11.02 -8.51 10.90
N PHE A 6 11.06 -7.95 12.09
CA PHE A 6 10.03 -7.00 12.50
C PHE A 6 10.03 -5.78 11.61
N GLN A 7 11.22 -5.23 11.34
CA GLN A 7 11.34 -4.06 10.49
C GLN A 7 10.86 -4.33 9.06
N ALA A 8 11.21 -5.50 8.53
CA ALA A 8 10.78 -5.88 7.18
C ALA A 8 9.26 -5.97 7.11
N LYS A 9 8.64 -6.59 8.11
CA LYS A 9 7.20 -6.72 8.14
C LYS A 9 6.51 -5.36 8.29
N GLN A 10 7.08 -4.49 9.12
CA GLN A 10 6.53 -3.16 9.30
C GLN A 10 6.62 -2.35 8.01
N ASN A 11 7.75 -2.43 7.32
CA ASN A 11 7.91 -1.76 6.03
C ASN A 11 6.93 -2.30 4.99
N GLY A 12 6.75 -3.62 4.97
CA GLY A 12 5.80 -4.24 4.05
C GLY A 12 4.36 -3.81 4.32
N TYR A 13 4.00 -3.70 5.59
CA TYR A 13 2.68 -3.25 5.97
C TYR A 13 2.43 -1.82 5.51
N GLN A 14 3.39 -0.93 5.74
CA GLN A 14 3.26 0.47 5.32
C GLN A 14 3.21 0.59 3.79
N ALA A 15 4.05 -0.18 3.11
CA ALA A 15 4.04 -0.18 1.65
C ALA A 15 2.71 -0.68 1.09
N ALA A 16 2.14 -1.70 1.72
CA ALA A 16 0.86 -2.25 1.29
C ALA A 16 -0.26 -1.24 1.48
N LEU A 17 -0.25 -0.51 2.59
CA LEU A 17 -1.25 0.53 2.83
C LEU A 17 -1.17 1.63 1.78
N GLN A 18 0.05 2.05 1.46
CA GLN A 18 0.24 3.10 0.46
C GLN A 18 -0.20 2.63 -0.92
N SER A 19 0.13 1.40 -1.28
CA SER A 19 -0.28 0.83 -2.56
C SER A 19 -1.79 0.69 -2.65
N TYR A 20 -2.42 0.26 -1.59
CA TYR A 20 -3.87 0.14 -1.54
C TYR A 20 -4.54 1.49 -1.79
N SER A 21 -4.02 2.54 -1.13
CA SER A 21 -4.55 3.89 -1.31
C SER A 21 -4.40 4.37 -2.75
N MET A 22 -3.24 4.10 -3.37
CA MET A 22 -3.01 4.50 -4.75
C MET A 22 -3.95 3.79 -5.72
N VAL A 23 -4.14 2.49 -5.51
CA VAL A 23 -5.03 1.71 -6.37
C VAL A 23 -6.47 2.22 -6.25
N GLN A 24 -6.88 2.56 -5.04
CA GLN A 24 -8.22 3.10 -4.84
C GLN A 24 -8.42 4.43 -5.55
N LYS A 25 -7.41 5.29 -5.50
CA LYS A 25 -7.47 6.57 -6.22
C LYS A 25 -7.56 6.37 -7.72
N MET A 26 -6.82 5.41 -8.25
CA MET A 26 -6.87 5.10 -9.67
C MET A 26 -8.24 4.58 -10.08
N SER A 27 -8.81 3.69 -9.27
CA SER A 27 -10.13 3.14 -9.55
C SER A 27 -11.20 4.22 -9.54
N LEU A 28 -11.12 5.11 -8.55
CA LEU A 28 -12.06 6.21 -8.47
C LEU A 28 -11.94 7.14 -9.66
N PHE A 29 -10.70 7.45 -10.04
CA PHE A 29 -10.45 8.30 -11.20
C PHE A 29 -11.01 7.69 -12.47
N GLN A 30 -10.80 6.39 -12.67
CA GLN A 30 -11.30 5.70 -13.84
C GLN A 30 -12.84 5.71 -13.87
N TYR A 31 -13.45 5.54 -12.73
CA TYR A 31 -14.90 5.58 -12.63
C TYR A 31 -15.44 6.94 -13.05
N LEU A 32 -14.80 8.01 -12.58
CA LEU A 32 -15.25 9.37 -12.91
C LEU A 32 -14.96 9.74 -14.36
N ASN A 33 -13.97 9.10 -14.96
CA ASN A 33 -13.53 9.42 -16.32
C ASN A 33 -14.21 8.55 -17.38
N THR A 34 -15.16 7.73 -16.99
CA THR A 34 -15.89 6.86 -17.93
C THR A 34 -17.10 7.60 -18.57
#